data_fbecb8ecad190d00e8510a1813f8566b
#
_entry.id   fbecb8ecad190d00e8510a1813f8566b
#
_cell.length_a   1.000
_cell.length_b   1.000
_cell.length_c   1.000
_cell.angle_alpha   90.00
_cell.angle_beta   90.00
_cell.angle_gamma   90.00
#
_symmetry.space_group_name_H-M   'P 1'
#
loop_
_entity.id
_entity.type
_entity.pdbx_description
1 polymer ?
#
loop_
_entity_poly.entity_id
_entity_poly.type
_entity_poly.pdbx_seq_one_letter_code
_entity_poly.pdbx_strand_id
1 'polypeptide(L)'
;GDTVRVLVQGEYRARATQMLQTAPCMMARVESIPEEETPSITPRTEALLRQAIELFGEYAELSQRPMQDIMLHLLSEKDPGSAADMTAQAASYDYKEKMRVLSQLAPVRRLETANRLLARELEVLRLEAQLQEKTQQSIDKVQRDYYLREQLKVIRGELGENDEDAEIDE
;
A
#
# COMPACT_ATOMS: atom_id res chain seq x y z
N GLY A 1 15.04 -26.27 7.29
CA GLY A 1 14.65 -25.83 8.62
C GLY A 1 13.15 -25.77 8.72
N ASP A 2 12.58 -26.33 9.78
CA ASP A 2 11.13 -26.36 9.98
C ASP A 2 10.64 -24.92 10.27
N THR A 3 9.91 -24.36 9.32
CA THR A 3 9.28 -23.05 9.50
C THR A 3 7.85 -23.28 9.99
N VAL A 4 7.54 -22.75 11.18
CA VAL A 4 6.18 -22.79 11.74
C VAL A 4 5.48 -21.48 11.42
N ARG A 5 4.29 -21.55 10.86
CA ARG A 5 3.41 -20.38 10.69
C ARG A 5 2.47 -20.30 11.90
N VAL A 6 2.47 -19.16 12.54
CA VAL A 6 1.59 -18.91 13.69
C VAL A 6 0.68 -17.74 13.34
N LEU A 7 -0.62 -17.92 13.54
CA LEU A 7 -1.59 -16.85 13.48
C LEU A 7 -1.72 -16.27 14.89
N VAL A 8 -1.52 -14.96 15.03
CA VAL A 8 -1.64 -14.27 16.31
C VAL A 8 -2.67 -13.15 16.21
N GLN A 9 -3.40 -12.94 17.29
CA GLN A 9 -4.36 -11.86 17.44
C GLN A 9 -4.00 -11.06 18.68
N GLY A 10 -3.91 -9.72 18.55
CA GLY A 10 -3.73 -8.83 19.69
C GLY A 10 -5.02 -8.73 20.50
N GLU A 11 -4.94 -8.84 21.81
CA GLU A 11 -6.09 -8.72 22.72
C GLU A 11 -6.16 -7.34 23.37
N TYR A 12 -5.02 -6.77 23.72
CA TYR A 12 -4.93 -5.46 24.37
C TYR A 12 -3.60 -4.79 24.11
N ARG A 13 -3.52 -3.48 24.35
CA ARG A 13 -2.26 -2.72 24.23
C ARG A 13 -1.46 -2.85 25.51
N ALA A 14 -0.15 -3.02 25.34
CA ALA A 14 0.78 -3.05 26.46
C ALA A 14 2.07 -2.32 26.09
N ARG A 15 2.78 -1.84 27.09
CA ARG A 15 4.09 -1.22 26.94
C ARG A 15 5.16 -2.09 27.59
N ALA A 16 6.18 -2.44 26.86
CA ALA A 16 7.37 -3.06 27.44
C ALA A 16 8.15 -2.00 28.23
N THR A 17 8.29 -2.21 29.54
CA THR A 17 8.99 -1.28 30.43
C THR A 17 10.42 -1.72 30.70
N GLN A 18 10.70 -3.02 30.62
CA GLN A 18 12.04 -3.56 30.87
C GLN A 18 12.23 -4.86 30.09
N MET A 19 13.34 -4.97 29.35
CA MET A 19 13.77 -6.25 28.81
C MET A 19 14.44 -7.07 29.91
N LEU A 20 13.91 -8.26 30.17
CA LEU A 20 14.42 -9.16 31.22
C LEU A 20 15.40 -10.17 30.64
N GLN A 21 15.15 -10.63 29.41
CA GLN A 21 15.92 -11.68 28.77
C GLN A 21 15.82 -11.54 27.23
N THR A 22 16.90 -11.87 26.54
CA THR A 22 16.93 -11.85 25.05
C THR A 22 17.09 -13.25 24.44
N ALA A 23 17.70 -14.19 25.16
CA ALA A 23 17.92 -15.57 24.74
C ALA A 23 17.62 -16.54 25.89
N PRO A 24 17.07 -17.75 25.61
CA PRO A 24 16.70 -18.33 24.31
C PRO A 24 15.41 -17.76 23.72
N CYS A 25 14.59 -17.04 24.49
CA CYS A 25 13.41 -16.29 24.05
C CYS A 25 13.44 -14.89 24.65
N MET A 26 12.85 -13.94 23.96
CA MET A 26 12.70 -12.59 24.48
C MET A 26 11.65 -12.57 25.59
N MET A 27 12.02 -12.01 26.75
CA MET A 27 11.11 -11.77 27.87
C MET A 27 11.19 -10.30 28.28
N ALA A 28 10.05 -9.69 28.50
CA ALA A 28 9.94 -8.31 28.92
C ALA A 28 8.90 -8.17 30.06
N ARG A 29 9.13 -7.21 30.93
CA ARG A 29 8.10 -6.72 31.82
C ARG A 29 7.21 -5.79 31.01
N VAL A 30 5.91 -6.03 31.07
CA VAL A 30 4.90 -5.24 30.34
C VAL A 30 3.90 -4.64 31.30
N GLU A 31 3.42 -3.46 30.99
CA GLU A 31 2.30 -2.80 31.65
C GLU A 31 1.15 -2.70 30.64
N SER A 32 -0.03 -3.19 31.05
CA SER A 32 -1.24 -3.02 30.26
C SER A 32 -1.60 -1.54 30.17
N ILE A 33 -1.91 -1.08 28.95
CA ILE A 33 -2.39 0.28 28.72
C ILE A 33 -3.90 0.18 28.54
N PRO A 34 -4.69 0.79 29.46
CA PRO A 34 -6.14 0.84 29.27
C PRO A 34 -6.45 1.61 27.97
N GLU A 35 -7.39 1.11 27.20
CA GLU A 35 -7.91 1.87 26.08
C GLU A 35 -8.64 3.11 26.60
N GLU A 36 -8.36 4.25 25.97
CA GLU A 36 -9.19 5.44 26.21
C GLU A 36 -10.61 5.13 25.74
N GLU A 37 -11.61 5.51 26.53
CA GLU A 37 -13.01 5.38 26.12
C GLU A 37 -13.20 6.06 24.78
N THR A 38 -13.87 5.37 23.86
CA THR A 38 -14.19 5.94 22.55
C THR A 38 -15.08 7.16 22.77
N PRO A 39 -14.61 8.36 22.41
CA PRO A 39 -15.42 9.56 22.59
C PRO A 39 -16.70 9.43 21.76
N SER A 40 -17.78 10.06 22.24
CA SER A 40 -19.02 10.15 21.48
C SER A 40 -18.74 10.59 20.06
N ILE A 41 -19.41 9.97 19.09
CA ILE A 41 -19.22 10.29 17.66
C ILE A 41 -19.51 11.77 17.43
N THR A 42 -18.46 12.51 17.12
CA THR A 42 -18.55 13.92 16.74
C THR A 42 -18.56 14.04 15.21
N PRO A 43 -19.04 15.15 14.63
CA PRO A 43 -18.94 15.39 13.20
C PRO A 43 -17.52 15.24 12.65
N ARG A 44 -16.50 15.59 13.45
CA ARG A 44 -15.09 15.43 13.12
C ARG A 44 -14.71 13.94 13.02
N THR A 45 -15.13 13.14 13.99
CA THR A 45 -14.87 11.69 14.02
C THR A 45 -15.54 11.02 12.83
N GLU A 46 -16.78 11.39 12.54
CA GLU A 46 -17.51 10.88 11.37
C GLU A 46 -16.81 11.24 10.05
N ALA A 47 -16.34 12.48 9.90
CA ALA A 47 -15.59 12.90 8.73
C ALA A 47 -14.28 12.10 8.55
N LEU A 48 -13.57 11.81 9.64
CA LEU A 48 -12.35 11.00 9.61
C LEU A 48 -12.63 9.54 9.24
N LEU A 49 -13.72 8.95 9.71
CA LEU A 49 -14.14 7.61 9.33
C LEU A 49 -14.49 7.53 7.84
N ARG A 50 -15.25 8.49 7.32
CA ARG A 50 -15.54 8.58 5.88
C ARG A 50 -14.27 8.71 5.06
N GLN A 51 -13.36 9.58 5.48
CA GLN A 51 -12.05 9.73 4.84
C GLN A 51 -11.26 8.42 4.83
N ALA A 52 -11.26 7.66 5.94
CA ALA A 52 -10.60 6.36 6.00
C ALA A 52 -11.18 5.38 4.98
N ILE A 53 -12.50 5.33 4.84
CA ILE A 53 -13.19 4.48 3.88
C ILE A 53 -12.81 4.85 2.44
N GLU A 54 -12.82 6.15 2.10
CA GLU A 54 -12.44 6.63 0.76
C GLU A 54 -10.99 6.31 0.42
N LEU A 55 -10.06 6.65 1.33
CA LEU A 55 -8.63 6.36 1.13
C LEU A 55 -8.36 4.87 1.03
N PHE A 56 -9.00 4.06 1.87
CA PHE A 56 -8.81 2.62 1.86
C PHE A 56 -9.41 1.95 0.61
N GLY A 57 -10.55 2.45 0.12
CA GLY A 57 -11.15 2.01 -1.13
C GLY A 57 -10.19 2.19 -2.31
N GLU A 58 -9.63 3.39 -2.45
CA GLU A 58 -8.64 3.67 -3.49
C GLU A 58 -7.34 2.85 -3.33
N TYR A 59 -6.89 2.69 -2.08
CA TYR A 59 -5.73 1.84 -1.79
C TYR A 59 -5.96 0.39 -2.20
N ALA A 60 -7.13 -0.16 -1.94
CA ALA A 60 -7.48 -1.52 -2.31
C ALA A 60 -7.49 -1.72 -3.84
N GLU A 61 -7.97 -0.72 -4.60
CA GLU A 61 -7.95 -0.74 -6.06
C GLU A 61 -6.52 -0.70 -6.62
N LEU A 62 -5.70 0.24 -6.16
CA LEU A 62 -4.35 0.43 -6.67
C LEU A 62 -3.38 -0.67 -6.25
N SER A 63 -3.52 -1.20 -5.04
CA SER A 63 -2.63 -2.26 -4.53
C SER A 63 -2.88 -3.64 -5.15
N GLN A 64 -3.98 -3.81 -5.90
CA GLN A 64 -4.39 -5.07 -6.54
C GLN A 64 -4.48 -6.26 -5.56
N ARG A 65 -4.73 -5.99 -4.27
CA ARG A 65 -4.88 -7.01 -3.24
C ARG A 65 -6.35 -7.31 -2.95
N PRO A 66 -6.73 -8.55 -2.67
CA PRO A 66 -8.08 -8.88 -2.23
C PRO A 66 -8.29 -8.32 -0.81
N MET A 67 -9.04 -7.22 -0.68
CA MET A 67 -9.29 -6.53 0.59
C MET A 67 -10.79 -6.33 0.86
N GLN A 68 -11.63 -7.09 0.16
CA GLN A 68 -13.10 -6.94 0.24
C GLN A 68 -13.62 -7.14 1.65
N ASP A 69 -13.12 -8.13 2.38
CA ASP A 69 -13.56 -8.43 3.75
C ASP A 69 -13.21 -7.28 4.70
N ILE A 70 -12.01 -6.71 4.57
CA ILE A 70 -11.58 -5.59 5.40
C ILE A 70 -12.40 -4.34 5.06
N MET A 71 -12.68 -4.10 3.79
CA MET A 71 -13.52 -3.00 3.34
C MET A 71 -14.94 -3.09 3.89
N LEU A 72 -15.54 -4.28 3.87
CA LEU A 72 -16.88 -4.50 4.45
C LEU A 72 -16.90 -4.22 5.95
N HIS A 73 -15.89 -4.67 6.69
CA HIS A 73 -15.77 -4.37 8.11
C HIS A 73 -15.59 -2.86 8.36
N LEU A 74 -14.71 -2.21 7.59
CA LEU A 74 -14.45 -0.77 7.73
C LEU A 74 -15.70 0.08 7.46
N LEU A 75 -16.54 -0.32 6.48
CA LEU A 75 -17.80 0.35 6.19
C LEU A 75 -18.81 0.30 7.34
N SER A 76 -18.77 -0.75 8.16
CA SER A 76 -19.66 -0.92 9.31
C SER A 76 -19.05 -0.40 10.62
N GLU A 77 -17.75 -0.07 10.63
CA GLU A 77 -17.03 0.33 11.82
C GLU A 77 -17.39 1.76 12.24
N LYS A 78 -17.60 1.95 13.54
CA LYS A 78 -17.91 3.27 14.13
C LYS A 78 -16.87 3.71 15.15
N ASP A 79 -16.04 2.79 15.63
CA ASP A 79 -14.93 3.13 16.51
C ASP A 79 -13.72 3.62 15.70
N PRO A 80 -13.26 4.87 15.91
CA PRO A 80 -12.12 5.42 15.19
C PRO A 80 -10.82 4.68 15.49
N GLY A 81 -10.69 4.09 16.67
CA GLY A 81 -9.52 3.32 17.05
C GLY A 81 -9.42 2.00 16.27
N SER A 82 -10.52 1.27 16.22
CA SER A 82 -10.66 0.03 15.46
C SER A 82 -10.45 0.26 13.96
N ALA A 83 -11.08 1.30 13.40
CA ALA A 83 -10.90 1.68 11.99
C ALA A 83 -9.43 1.98 11.66
N ALA A 84 -8.72 2.70 12.54
CA ALA A 84 -7.30 2.99 12.38
C ALA A 84 -6.44 1.72 12.42
N ASP A 85 -6.73 0.81 13.33
CA ASP A 85 -5.98 -0.44 13.46
C ASP A 85 -6.20 -1.37 12.27
N MET A 86 -7.44 -1.47 11.76
CA MET A 86 -7.76 -2.24 10.54
C MET A 86 -7.03 -1.69 9.31
N THR A 87 -7.06 -0.39 9.09
CA THR A 87 -6.37 0.23 7.95
C THR A 87 -4.86 0.06 8.04
N ALA A 88 -4.27 0.25 9.23
CA ALA A 88 -2.84 0.08 9.45
C ALA A 88 -2.37 -1.37 9.33
N GLN A 89 -3.21 -2.34 9.68
CA GLN A 89 -2.91 -3.76 9.50
C GLN A 89 -2.86 -4.15 8.02
N ALA A 90 -3.83 -3.66 7.26
CA ALA A 90 -4.00 -4.01 5.84
C ALA A 90 -3.00 -3.31 4.92
N ALA A 91 -2.63 -2.07 5.23
CA ALA A 91 -1.71 -1.30 4.44
C ALA A 91 -0.26 -1.83 4.50
N SER A 92 0.47 -1.61 3.41
CA SER A 92 1.87 -2.07 3.25
C SER A 92 2.88 -1.17 3.97
N TYR A 93 2.53 -0.67 5.15
CA TYR A 93 3.45 0.15 5.94
C TYR A 93 4.67 -0.61 6.43
N ASP A 94 5.77 0.09 6.59
CA ASP A 94 6.92 -0.43 7.32
C ASP A 94 6.60 -0.59 8.81
N TYR A 95 7.48 -1.30 9.55
CA TYR A 95 7.24 -1.54 10.97
C TYR A 95 7.24 -0.24 11.81
N LYS A 96 7.97 0.80 11.40
CA LYS A 96 8.04 2.08 12.11
C LYS A 96 6.73 2.85 11.97
N GLU A 97 6.12 2.81 10.80
CA GLU A 97 4.82 3.41 10.55
C GLU A 97 3.71 2.68 11.31
N LYS A 98 3.73 1.35 11.30
CA LYS A 98 2.81 0.54 12.12
C LYS A 98 2.97 0.82 13.62
N MET A 99 4.21 0.92 14.09
CA MET A 99 4.50 1.32 15.48
C MET A 99 4.03 2.74 15.80
N ARG A 100 4.08 3.66 14.85
CA ARG A 100 3.57 5.03 15.03
C ARG A 100 2.06 5.02 15.23
N VAL A 101 1.30 4.23 14.47
CA VAL A 101 -0.15 4.08 14.67
C VAL A 101 -0.42 3.37 16.00
N LEU A 102 0.28 2.28 16.30
CA LEU A 102 0.11 1.50 17.52
C LEU A 102 0.37 2.34 18.78
N SER A 103 1.33 3.25 18.75
CA SER A 103 1.70 4.09 19.91
C SER A 103 0.73 5.25 20.17
N GLN A 104 -0.18 5.53 19.25
CA GLN A 104 -1.24 6.53 19.45
C GLN A 104 -2.37 5.93 20.29
N LEU A 105 -2.45 6.36 21.54
CA LEU A 105 -3.45 5.82 22.48
C LEU A 105 -4.85 6.40 22.22
N ALA A 106 -4.92 7.70 21.95
CA ALA A 106 -6.19 8.40 21.66
C ALA A 106 -6.79 7.92 20.33
N PRO A 107 -7.99 7.30 20.30
CA PRO A 107 -8.58 6.69 19.10
C PRO A 107 -8.69 7.63 17.91
N VAL A 108 -9.17 8.86 18.12
CA VAL A 108 -9.33 9.86 17.05
C VAL A 108 -7.98 10.27 16.45
N ARG A 109 -6.96 10.51 17.28
CA ARG A 109 -5.61 10.84 16.81
C ARG A 109 -4.95 9.68 16.09
N ARG A 110 -5.27 8.46 16.50
CA ARG A 110 -4.82 7.23 15.83
C ARG A 110 -5.37 7.17 14.42
N LEU A 111 -6.67 7.42 14.24
CA LEU A 111 -7.31 7.47 12.93
C LEU A 111 -6.76 8.60 12.05
N GLU A 112 -6.55 9.79 12.60
CA GLU A 112 -5.87 10.89 11.87
C GLU A 112 -4.47 10.49 11.39
N THR A 113 -3.73 9.75 12.23
CA THR A 113 -2.39 9.27 11.87
C THR A 113 -2.45 8.20 10.79
N ALA A 114 -3.38 7.25 10.90
CA ALA A 114 -3.60 6.21 9.90
C ALA A 114 -4.01 6.81 8.55
N ASN A 115 -4.98 7.74 8.52
CA ASN A 115 -5.42 8.42 7.31
C ASN A 115 -4.28 9.19 6.63
N ARG A 116 -3.46 9.89 7.39
CA ARG A 116 -2.30 10.62 6.83
C ARG A 116 -1.26 9.67 6.22
N LEU A 117 -0.98 8.55 6.87
CA LEU A 117 -0.06 7.56 6.34
C LEU A 117 -0.63 6.90 5.08
N LEU A 118 -1.91 6.57 5.10
CA LEU A 118 -2.60 5.96 3.95
C LEU A 118 -2.64 6.91 2.74
N ALA A 119 -2.93 8.20 2.97
CA ALA A 119 -2.88 9.20 1.90
C ALA A 119 -1.49 9.33 1.27
N ARG A 120 -0.42 9.28 2.07
CA ARG A 120 0.95 9.28 1.56
C ARG A 120 1.28 8.04 0.74
N GLU A 121 0.86 6.87 1.22
CA GLU A 121 1.06 5.61 0.50
C GLU A 121 0.34 5.62 -0.85
N LEU A 122 -0.88 6.17 -0.88
CA LEU A 122 -1.62 6.37 -2.12
C LEU A 122 -0.91 7.26 -3.12
N GLU A 123 -0.26 8.34 -2.67
CA GLU A 123 0.53 9.20 -3.56
C GLU A 123 1.67 8.40 -4.22
N VAL A 124 2.34 7.53 -3.46
CA VAL A 124 3.40 6.65 -3.99
C VAL A 124 2.83 5.67 -5.00
N LEU A 125 1.75 4.96 -4.67
CA LEU A 125 1.11 4.00 -5.57
C LEU A 125 0.61 4.64 -6.87
N ARG A 126 0.04 5.86 -6.80
CA ARG A 126 -0.37 6.61 -7.99
C ARG A 126 0.82 6.94 -8.90
N LEU A 127 1.94 7.37 -8.31
CA LEU A 127 3.16 7.65 -9.07
C LEU A 127 3.74 6.37 -9.68
N GLU A 128 3.77 5.26 -8.95
CA GLU A 128 4.21 3.96 -9.46
C GLU A 128 3.34 3.51 -10.65
N ALA A 129 2.01 3.62 -10.53
CA ALA A 129 1.10 3.31 -11.61
C ALA A 129 1.34 4.17 -12.87
N GLN A 130 1.55 5.48 -12.70
CA GLN A 130 1.87 6.40 -13.80
C GLN A 130 3.21 6.07 -14.47
N LEU A 131 4.22 5.71 -13.70
CA LEU A 131 5.53 5.32 -14.22
C LEU A 131 5.43 4.00 -15.00
N GLN A 132 4.68 3.05 -14.47
CA GLN A 132 4.46 1.77 -15.15
C GLN A 132 3.71 1.95 -16.48
N GLU A 133 2.68 2.80 -16.51
CA GLU A 133 1.94 3.12 -17.72
C GLU A 133 2.85 3.77 -18.78
N LYS A 134 3.65 4.77 -18.41
CA LYS A 134 4.59 5.41 -19.31
C LYS A 134 5.64 4.44 -19.86
N THR A 135 6.13 3.55 -19.01
CA THR A 135 7.09 2.52 -19.43
C THR A 135 6.46 1.58 -20.43
N GLN A 136 5.23 1.12 -20.19
CA GLN A 136 4.50 0.26 -21.10
C GLN A 136 4.27 0.94 -22.45
N GLN A 137 3.81 2.21 -22.45
CA GLN A 137 3.62 2.99 -23.67
C GLN A 137 4.92 3.14 -24.48
N SER A 138 6.06 3.31 -23.79
CA SER A 138 7.37 3.39 -24.45
C SER A 138 7.77 2.06 -25.11
N ILE A 139 7.54 0.95 -24.41
CA ILE A 139 7.80 -0.40 -24.94
C ILE A 139 6.92 -0.67 -26.16
N ASP A 140 5.63 -0.39 -26.07
CA ASP A 140 4.67 -0.59 -27.16
C ASP A 140 5.05 0.24 -28.39
N LYS A 141 5.51 1.48 -28.19
CA LYS A 141 6.00 2.34 -29.29
C LYS A 141 7.23 1.73 -29.98
N VAL A 142 8.22 1.29 -29.22
CA VAL A 142 9.44 0.66 -29.77
C VAL A 142 9.10 -0.61 -30.54
N GLN A 143 8.22 -1.45 -30.00
CA GLN A 143 7.78 -2.67 -30.68
C GLN A 143 7.04 -2.37 -31.97
N ARG A 144 6.17 -1.35 -31.97
CA ARG A 144 5.44 -0.92 -33.16
C ARG A 144 6.39 -0.37 -34.22
N ASP A 145 7.34 0.48 -33.84
CA ASP A 145 8.35 1.05 -34.75
C ASP A 145 9.22 -0.06 -35.39
N TYR A 146 9.61 -1.05 -34.58
CA TYR A 146 10.33 -2.22 -35.07
C TYR A 146 9.50 -3.01 -36.10
N TYR A 147 8.25 -3.32 -35.78
CA TYR A 147 7.36 -4.05 -36.68
C TYR A 147 7.13 -3.31 -38.01
N LEU A 148 6.91 -2.00 -37.95
CA LEU A 148 6.74 -1.18 -39.16
C LEU A 148 8.01 -1.15 -40.03
N ARG A 149 9.20 -1.10 -39.43
CA ARG A 149 10.48 -1.17 -40.17
C ARG A 149 10.66 -2.51 -40.86
N GLU A 150 10.33 -3.62 -40.15
CA GLU A 150 10.40 -4.95 -40.78
C GLU A 150 9.40 -5.10 -41.94
N GLN A 151 8.17 -4.60 -41.79
CA GLN A 151 7.22 -4.56 -42.90
C GLN A 151 7.73 -3.75 -44.09
N LEU A 152 8.31 -2.57 -43.87
CA LEU A 152 8.91 -1.73 -44.89
C LEU A 152 10.02 -2.48 -45.62
N LYS A 153 10.86 -3.20 -44.90
CA LYS A 153 11.95 -3.99 -45.48
C LYS A 153 11.42 -5.10 -46.41
N VAL A 154 10.36 -5.80 -45.96
CA VAL A 154 9.72 -6.83 -46.80
C VAL A 154 9.11 -6.25 -48.07
N ILE A 155 8.38 -5.12 -47.96
CA ILE A 155 7.75 -4.44 -49.09
C ILE A 155 8.79 -3.94 -50.07
N ARG A 156 9.90 -3.33 -49.63
CA ARG A 156 11.00 -2.91 -50.52
C ARG A 156 11.64 -4.08 -51.24
N GLY A 157 11.83 -5.22 -50.53
CA GLY A 157 12.31 -6.45 -51.13
C GLY A 157 11.39 -7.01 -52.27
N GLU A 158 10.07 -6.95 -52.06
CA GLU A 158 9.09 -7.37 -53.08
C GLU A 158 9.00 -6.40 -54.25
N LEU A 159 9.24 -5.10 -54.05
CA LEU A 159 9.26 -4.09 -55.11
C LEU A 159 10.57 -4.09 -55.90
N GLY A 160 11.57 -4.89 -55.52
CA GLY A 160 12.87 -4.98 -56.21
C GLY A 160 13.79 -3.77 -55.99
N GLU A 161 13.48 -2.93 -55.00
CA GLU A 161 14.36 -1.87 -54.52
C GLU A 161 15.47 -2.49 -53.66
N ASN A 162 16.58 -2.90 -54.29
CA ASN A 162 17.76 -3.33 -53.56
C ASN A 162 18.41 -2.16 -52.83
N ASP A 163 18.96 -2.43 -51.65
CA ASP A 163 19.70 -1.54 -50.73
C ASP A 163 20.97 -0.87 -51.39
N GLU A 164 20.87 -0.26 -52.53
CA GLU A 164 21.99 0.49 -53.15
C GLU A 164 22.07 1.96 -52.66
N ASP A 165 21.05 2.46 -51.92
CA ASP A 165 21.03 3.85 -51.45
C ASP A 165 21.37 4.05 -49.96
N ALA A 166 21.85 3.01 -49.24
CA ALA A 166 22.18 3.12 -47.82
C ALA A 166 23.64 3.54 -47.54
N GLU A 167 24.47 3.81 -48.55
CA GLU A 167 25.90 4.14 -48.36
C GLU A 167 26.27 5.61 -48.68
N ILE A 168 25.32 6.54 -48.76
CA ILE A 168 25.66 7.95 -48.97
C ILE A 168 25.06 8.78 -47.87
N ASP A 169 25.63 8.71 -46.66
CA ASP A 169 25.64 9.78 -45.63
C ASP A 169 26.67 9.40 -44.54
N GLU A 170 27.97 9.55 -44.88
CA GLU A 170 29.01 9.82 -43.87
C GLU A 170 29.31 11.31 -43.84
#